data_fc18733fda334e87bb6314046cb2fb22
#
_entry.id   fc18733fda334e87bb6314046cb2fb22
#
_cell.length_a   1.000
_cell.length_b   1.000
_cell.length_c   1.000
_cell.angle_alpha   90.00
_cell.angle_beta   90.00
_cell.angle_gamma   90.00
#
_symmetry.space_group_name_H-M   'P 1'
#
loop_
_entity.id
_entity.type
_entity.pdbx_description
1 polymer ?
#
loop_
_entity_poly.entity_id
_entity_poly.type
_entity_poly.pdbx_seq_one_letter_code
_entity_poly.pdbx_strand_id
1 'polypeptide(L)'
;MQQQKNDFVGLIYGDVGSTKFNFTVDAHNLRKFDYVAAPHEEGYVLAQVMDIKGYSDLKFEDAITIKSNGSVPPIKSDVSAYAEVIGFRDKEGHLQAPRSPFEAGAQITIAHEDLIRHVLGLQAEKQNGAYLGLLKGHDLPVYLNIDSLVQKHICILAKTGGGKSYACGVLIEELLKKKIPLVVIDTHGEYISLAKPNKDKKDQKNMEKFGVKANDYSSQIVTFSPLTSGDATTHLTLNGMNLEGREILELLQAKLSGPQIAVLYQTIKELKEFKQVYSIRDIIEAVERSKSNARWNVMASLESLDSIGVFSEKGTSTEELVQKGKCSIINMRGVPPDIQDVVVARLTEELFKDRKTGKIPPFLFVVEEAHNYCPEHGIGHAVSSNMLRTVASEGRKFGMGLCVVSQRPAKIDKNIISQCNTNIILKVTNPNDLKAIIQSVEGLTSQTYDEIQRLPIGVALISGASIQIPILVEIRTRETDHGGKSVTVFKDIDPSDYKVKMPKMPSLPSRQEATPIQKPGDIQNNVTEKAIMVNRVAKRLGWVTTNDPDETIKFLSQEAEEMKENVYKYLESLAQLGGNFCHKENPSCLQCPMGNECRYNIAHSKKSHPQSHKRGLGLFKRDKPRIV
;
A
#
# COMPACT_ATOMS: atom_id res chain seq x y z
N MET A 1 9.08 -24.40 -37.03
CA MET A 1 8.66 -23.21 -37.82
C MET A 1 7.18 -22.87 -37.76
N GLN A 2 6.31 -23.66 -37.14
CA GLN A 2 4.86 -23.33 -37.03
C GLN A 2 4.45 -22.62 -35.72
N GLN A 3 5.31 -22.56 -34.69
CA GLN A 3 5.04 -21.83 -33.42
C GLN A 3 5.34 -20.33 -33.51
N GLN A 4 6.18 -19.87 -34.45
CA GLN A 4 6.60 -18.46 -34.58
C GLN A 4 5.50 -17.49 -35.11
N LYS A 5 4.38 -17.99 -35.60
CA LYS A 5 3.31 -17.12 -36.17
C LYS A 5 2.34 -16.55 -35.13
N ASN A 6 2.35 -17.07 -33.92
CA ASN A 6 1.41 -16.65 -32.85
C ASN A 6 1.95 -15.58 -31.89
N ASP A 7 3.25 -15.28 -31.93
CA ASP A 7 3.90 -14.39 -30.94
C ASP A 7 4.07 -12.94 -31.44
N PHE A 8 3.79 -12.69 -32.73
CA PHE A 8 3.87 -11.35 -33.31
C PHE A 8 2.78 -10.43 -32.72
N VAL A 9 3.20 -9.25 -32.27
CA VAL A 9 2.32 -8.26 -31.64
C VAL A 9 2.12 -7.04 -32.52
N GLY A 10 3.20 -6.56 -33.17
CA GLY A 10 3.12 -5.37 -33.99
C GLY A 10 4.49 -4.84 -34.41
N LEU A 11 4.53 -3.62 -34.92
CA LEU A 11 5.71 -2.96 -35.46
C LEU A 11 6.04 -1.69 -34.68
N ILE A 12 7.31 -1.43 -34.43
CA ILE A 12 7.79 -0.17 -33.85
C ILE A 12 7.53 0.97 -34.84
N TYR A 13 7.07 2.11 -34.36
CA TYR A 13 6.80 3.29 -35.17
C TYR A 13 7.06 4.60 -34.42
N GLY A 14 7.14 5.71 -35.19
CA GLY A 14 7.29 7.06 -34.65
C GLY A 14 8.70 7.37 -34.13
N ASP A 15 8.76 8.19 -33.09
CA ASP A 15 10.02 8.51 -32.42
C ASP A 15 10.51 7.33 -31.60
N VAL A 16 11.67 6.80 -31.95
CA VAL A 16 12.23 5.58 -31.36
C VAL A 16 13.51 5.91 -30.61
N GLY A 17 13.50 5.66 -29.31
CA GLY A 17 14.67 5.82 -28.44
C GLY A 17 15.32 4.49 -28.08
N SER A 18 16.38 4.54 -27.28
CA SER A 18 17.01 3.35 -26.68
C SER A 18 16.35 2.90 -25.38
N THR A 19 15.55 3.76 -24.76
CA THR A 19 14.92 3.49 -23.44
C THR A 19 13.42 3.27 -23.53
N LYS A 20 12.80 3.65 -24.65
CA LYS A 20 11.35 3.57 -24.84
C LYS A 20 10.99 3.62 -26.32
N PHE A 21 9.88 3.01 -26.67
CA PHE A 21 9.34 3.02 -28.02
C PHE A 21 7.81 2.83 -28.05
N ASN A 22 7.19 3.25 -29.15
CA ASN A 22 5.79 2.94 -29.45
C ASN A 22 5.73 1.86 -30.53
N PHE A 23 4.71 1.01 -30.48
CA PHE A 23 4.48 0.00 -31.48
C PHE A 23 2.98 -0.22 -31.74
N THR A 24 2.62 -0.65 -32.95
CA THR A 24 1.26 -1.03 -33.31
C THR A 24 0.88 -2.33 -32.61
N VAL A 25 -0.39 -2.54 -32.30
CA VAL A 25 -0.88 -3.77 -31.68
C VAL A 25 -1.92 -4.42 -32.59
N ASP A 26 -1.53 -5.53 -33.20
CA ASP A 26 -2.40 -6.29 -34.12
C ASP A 26 -3.28 -7.31 -33.39
N ALA A 27 -2.91 -7.73 -32.19
CA ALA A 27 -3.61 -8.77 -31.43
C ALA A 27 -4.32 -8.22 -30.20
N HIS A 28 -5.54 -8.70 -29.96
CA HIS A 28 -6.36 -8.32 -28.80
C HIS A 28 -5.87 -8.88 -27.44
N ASN A 29 -4.72 -9.54 -27.40
CA ASN A 29 -4.24 -10.27 -26.21
C ASN A 29 -3.19 -9.53 -25.39
N LEU A 30 -2.66 -8.39 -25.87
CA LEU A 30 -1.66 -7.62 -25.11
C LEU A 30 -2.33 -6.82 -23.98
N ARG A 31 -1.73 -6.88 -22.81
CA ARG A 31 -2.20 -6.16 -21.63
C ARG A 31 -1.11 -5.26 -21.06
N LYS A 32 -1.52 -4.26 -20.33
CA LYS A 32 -0.58 -3.44 -19.55
C LYS A 32 0.21 -4.33 -18.58
N PHE A 33 1.52 -4.12 -18.54
CA PHE A 33 2.54 -4.88 -17.79
C PHE A 33 2.96 -6.21 -18.41
N ASP A 34 2.43 -6.58 -19.57
CA ASP A 34 3.01 -7.70 -20.32
C ASP A 34 4.42 -7.36 -20.79
N TYR A 35 5.21 -8.39 -21.01
CA TYR A 35 6.57 -8.26 -21.48
C TYR A 35 6.64 -8.58 -22.98
N VAL A 36 7.40 -7.77 -23.70
CA VAL A 36 7.61 -7.90 -25.13
C VAL A 36 9.11 -7.98 -25.43
N ALA A 37 9.45 -8.69 -26.50
CA ALA A 37 10.80 -8.80 -27.01
C ALA A 37 10.93 -7.94 -28.26
N ALA A 38 11.91 -7.04 -28.27
CA ALA A 38 12.26 -6.18 -29.38
C ALA A 38 13.63 -6.60 -29.95
N PRO A 39 13.75 -6.83 -31.29
CA PRO A 39 15.05 -7.11 -31.89
C PRO A 39 15.91 -5.84 -31.89
N HIS A 40 17.17 -6.01 -31.59
CA HIS A 40 18.18 -4.96 -31.55
C HIS A 40 19.53 -5.53 -32.06
N GLU A 41 20.49 -4.68 -32.43
CA GLU A 41 21.81 -5.13 -32.87
C GLU A 41 22.58 -5.98 -31.84
N GLU A 42 22.27 -5.76 -30.55
CA GLU A 42 22.85 -6.50 -29.42
C GLU A 42 22.06 -7.78 -29.07
N GLY A 43 21.01 -8.12 -29.83
CA GLY A 43 20.15 -9.28 -29.64
C GLY A 43 18.71 -8.91 -29.29
N TYR A 44 17.99 -9.83 -28.66
CA TYR A 44 16.62 -9.53 -28.19
C TYR A 44 16.66 -8.77 -26.86
N VAL A 45 16.00 -7.61 -26.85
CA VAL A 45 15.88 -6.75 -25.69
C VAL A 45 14.49 -6.91 -25.09
N LEU A 46 14.41 -7.06 -23.77
CA LEU A 46 13.17 -7.13 -23.03
C LEU A 46 12.64 -5.72 -22.78
N ALA A 47 11.35 -5.50 -23.04
CA ALA A 47 10.66 -4.28 -22.70
C ALA A 47 9.31 -4.61 -22.03
N GLN A 48 8.81 -3.70 -21.20
CA GLN A 48 7.53 -3.84 -20.53
C GLN A 48 6.51 -2.86 -21.10
N VAL A 49 5.30 -3.35 -21.36
CA VAL A 49 4.17 -2.54 -21.84
C VAL A 49 3.64 -1.65 -20.72
N MET A 50 3.81 -0.35 -20.87
CA MET A 50 3.42 0.64 -19.86
C MET A 50 2.05 1.25 -20.12
N ASP A 51 1.63 1.36 -21.39
CA ASP A 51 0.33 1.89 -21.75
C ASP A 51 -0.15 1.32 -23.08
N ILE A 52 -1.47 1.25 -23.26
CA ILE A 52 -2.11 0.82 -24.50
C ILE A 52 -3.20 1.83 -24.83
N LYS A 53 -3.15 2.38 -26.05
CA LYS A 53 -4.06 3.42 -26.52
C LYS A 53 -4.78 2.98 -27.79
N GLY A 54 -6.10 3.13 -27.79
CA GLY A 54 -6.89 3.00 -28.99
C GLY A 54 -7.01 4.35 -29.69
N TYR A 55 -6.80 4.34 -31.00
CA TYR A 55 -7.06 5.48 -31.89
C TYR A 55 -8.22 5.14 -32.80
N SER A 56 -9.15 6.05 -32.94
CA SER A 56 -10.23 5.91 -33.95
C SER A 56 -10.36 7.20 -34.74
N ASP A 57 -10.80 7.07 -35.98
CA ASP A 57 -11.17 8.19 -36.85
C ASP A 57 -12.54 8.79 -36.52
N LEU A 58 -13.24 8.18 -35.53
CA LEU A 58 -14.57 8.62 -35.11
C LEU A 58 -14.47 9.92 -34.30
N LYS A 59 -14.96 11.02 -34.92
CA LYS A 59 -15.09 12.30 -34.23
C LYS A 59 -16.33 12.32 -33.34
N PHE A 60 -16.37 13.23 -32.38
CA PHE A 60 -17.49 13.36 -31.43
C PHE A 60 -18.83 13.62 -32.15
N GLU A 61 -18.82 14.45 -33.20
CA GLU A 61 -19.99 14.78 -34.05
C GLU A 61 -20.51 13.54 -34.78
N ASP A 62 -19.59 12.71 -35.31
CA ASP A 62 -19.94 11.46 -35.99
C ASP A 62 -20.55 10.46 -35.02
N ALA A 63 -20.00 10.38 -33.76
CA ALA A 63 -20.54 9.53 -32.73
C ALA A 63 -21.98 9.89 -32.33
N ILE A 64 -22.30 11.19 -32.28
CA ILE A 64 -23.68 11.67 -32.04
C ILE A 64 -24.58 11.31 -33.23
N THR A 65 -24.13 11.52 -34.47
CA THR A 65 -24.88 11.21 -35.68
C THR A 65 -25.15 9.71 -35.79
N ILE A 66 -24.19 8.86 -35.51
CA ILE A 66 -24.36 7.40 -35.44
C ILE A 66 -25.43 7.02 -34.41
N LYS A 67 -25.40 7.64 -33.23
CA LYS A 67 -26.36 7.40 -32.16
C LYS A 67 -27.79 7.79 -32.58
N SER A 68 -27.96 8.84 -33.40
CA SER A 68 -29.26 9.30 -33.85
C SER A 68 -29.80 8.52 -35.07
N ASN A 69 -28.94 8.05 -35.95
CA ASN A 69 -29.33 7.44 -37.23
C ASN A 69 -29.28 5.90 -37.25
N GLY A 70 -28.72 5.27 -36.18
CA GLY A 70 -28.70 3.82 -36.05
C GLY A 70 -27.79 3.05 -37.02
N SER A 71 -27.11 3.71 -37.95
CA SER A 71 -26.15 3.10 -38.88
C SER A 71 -24.72 3.45 -38.43
N VAL A 72 -23.92 2.42 -38.15
CA VAL A 72 -22.51 2.57 -37.77
C VAL A 72 -21.67 2.43 -39.06
N PRO A 73 -21.00 3.48 -39.54
CA PRO A 73 -20.04 3.32 -40.61
C PRO A 73 -18.87 2.47 -40.16
N PRO A 74 -18.09 1.87 -41.04
CA PRO A 74 -16.89 1.14 -40.69
C PRO A 74 -15.90 2.10 -40.02
N ILE A 75 -15.77 2.00 -38.70
CA ILE A 75 -14.83 2.80 -37.91
C ILE A 75 -13.47 2.14 -38.02
N LYS A 76 -12.48 2.86 -38.54
CA LYS A 76 -11.08 2.43 -38.40
C LYS A 76 -10.62 2.69 -36.97
N SER A 77 -10.25 1.64 -36.31
CA SER A 77 -9.65 1.74 -34.98
C SER A 77 -8.31 1.01 -34.98
N ASP A 78 -7.25 1.75 -34.68
CA ASP A 78 -5.92 1.22 -34.53
C ASP A 78 -5.55 1.24 -33.07
N VAL A 79 -4.74 0.27 -32.63
CA VAL A 79 -4.26 0.19 -31.26
C VAL A 79 -2.74 0.34 -31.28
N SER A 80 -2.23 1.18 -30.42
CA SER A 80 -0.81 1.29 -30.17
C SER A 80 -0.49 1.02 -28.71
N ALA A 81 0.72 0.53 -28.46
CA ALA A 81 1.26 0.38 -27.13
C ALA A 81 2.54 1.18 -26.98
N TYR A 82 2.78 1.61 -25.76
CA TYR A 82 4.01 2.24 -25.32
C TYR A 82 4.73 1.27 -24.39
N ALA A 83 6.02 0.99 -24.69
CA ALA A 83 6.85 0.13 -23.86
C ALA A 83 8.10 0.86 -23.35
N GLU A 84 8.49 0.56 -22.13
CA GLU A 84 9.76 0.94 -21.52
C GLU A 84 10.73 -0.23 -21.62
N VAL A 85 11.95 0.08 -22.04
CA VAL A 85 13.00 -0.89 -22.21
C VAL A 85 13.61 -1.28 -20.87
N ILE A 86 13.63 -2.58 -20.61
CA ILE A 86 14.29 -3.17 -19.46
C ILE A 86 15.76 -3.39 -19.73
N GLY A 87 16.07 -3.98 -20.88
CA GLY A 87 17.42 -4.27 -21.31
C GLY A 87 17.63 -5.71 -21.77
N PHE A 88 18.89 -6.10 -21.82
CA PHE A 88 19.35 -7.45 -22.14
C PHE A 88 20.51 -7.84 -21.21
N ARG A 89 20.87 -9.13 -21.15
CA ARG A 89 22.07 -9.55 -20.42
C ARG A 89 23.22 -9.79 -21.37
N ASP A 90 24.38 -9.22 -21.01
CA ASP A 90 25.63 -9.47 -21.71
C ASP A 90 26.15 -10.91 -21.45
N LYS A 91 27.28 -11.23 -22.07
CA LYS A 91 27.91 -12.56 -21.95
C LYS A 91 28.36 -12.90 -20.53
N GLU A 92 28.60 -11.87 -19.70
CA GLU A 92 28.98 -12.00 -18.29
C GLU A 92 27.76 -12.07 -17.36
N GLY A 93 26.53 -11.93 -17.92
CA GLY A 93 25.28 -12.00 -17.19
C GLY A 93 24.87 -10.68 -16.53
N HIS A 94 25.53 -9.56 -16.84
CA HIS A 94 25.14 -8.25 -16.33
C HIS A 94 24.00 -7.67 -17.17
N LEU A 95 23.04 -7.03 -16.49
CA LEU A 95 21.96 -6.31 -17.15
C LEU A 95 22.52 -5.04 -17.81
N GLN A 96 22.30 -4.90 -19.11
CA GLN A 96 22.72 -3.77 -19.93
C GLN A 96 21.50 -3.09 -20.56
N ALA A 97 21.60 -1.78 -20.72
CA ALA A 97 20.64 -1.01 -21.51
C ALA A 97 21.18 -0.85 -22.96
N PRO A 98 20.31 -0.90 -23.98
CA PRO A 98 20.71 -0.59 -25.36
C PRO A 98 21.29 0.82 -25.46
N ARG A 99 22.35 0.99 -26.26
CA ARG A 99 23.03 2.28 -26.44
C ARG A 99 22.61 2.99 -27.72
N SER A 100 22.05 2.26 -28.69
CA SER A 100 21.49 2.78 -29.92
C SER A 100 19.96 2.68 -29.91
N PRO A 101 19.25 3.49 -30.72
CA PRO A 101 17.79 3.39 -30.84
C PRO A 101 17.39 2.10 -31.57
N PHE A 102 16.17 1.64 -31.35
CA PHE A 102 15.59 0.54 -32.12
C PHE A 102 15.26 0.99 -33.54
N GLU A 103 15.21 0.05 -34.48
CA GLU A 103 14.79 0.35 -35.85
C GLU A 103 13.27 0.54 -35.94
N ALA A 104 12.82 1.62 -36.61
CA ALA A 104 11.45 1.76 -36.97
C ALA A 104 11.02 0.65 -37.95
N GLY A 105 9.87 0.02 -37.72
CA GLY A 105 9.43 -1.15 -38.49
C GLY A 105 9.93 -2.49 -37.92
N ALA A 106 10.74 -2.50 -36.87
CA ALA A 106 11.14 -3.74 -36.20
C ALA A 106 9.91 -4.47 -35.62
N GLN A 107 9.91 -5.80 -35.74
CA GLN A 107 8.83 -6.66 -35.30
C GLN A 107 8.90 -6.94 -33.80
N ILE A 108 7.85 -6.59 -33.09
CA ILE A 108 7.71 -6.88 -31.66
C ILE A 108 6.97 -8.20 -31.48
N THR A 109 7.47 -9.02 -30.58
CA THR A 109 6.87 -10.30 -30.20
C THR A 109 6.56 -10.33 -28.70
N ILE A 110 5.62 -11.17 -28.28
CA ILE A 110 5.46 -11.49 -26.84
C ILE A 110 6.78 -12.09 -26.35
N ALA A 111 7.27 -11.61 -25.21
CA ALA A 111 8.50 -12.13 -24.64
C ALA A 111 8.29 -13.55 -24.11
N HIS A 112 9.16 -14.47 -24.52
CA HIS A 112 9.15 -15.84 -24.02
C HIS A 112 9.53 -15.88 -22.54
N GLU A 113 8.97 -16.80 -21.77
CA GLU A 113 9.23 -16.93 -20.33
C GLU A 113 10.72 -17.05 -20.00
N ASP A 114 11.50 -17.74 -20.85
CA ASP A 114 12.95 -17.89 -20.68
C ASP A 114 13.68 -16.55 -20.79
N LEU A 115 13.28 -15.69 -21.74
CA LEU A 115 13.84 -14.35 -21.89
C LEU A 115 13.49 -13.48 -20.68
N ILE A 116 12.22 -13.51 -20.25
CA ILE A 116 11.77 -12.79 -19.07
C ILE A 116 12.57 -13.21 -17.84
N ARG A 117 12.68 -14.52 -17.61
CA ARG A 117 13.43 -15.11 -16.49
C ARG A 117 14.90 -14.70 -16.53
N HIS A 118 15.50 -14.80 -17.71
CA HIS A 118 16.92 -14.47 -17.91
C HIS A 118 17.18 -13.00 -17.64
N VAL A 119 16.46 -12.10 -18.29
CA VAL A 119 16.70 -10.65 -18.20
C VAL A 119 16.37 -10.11 -16.82
N LEU A 120 15.23 -10.48 -16.23
CA LEU A 120 14.84 -10.05 -14.88
C LEU A 120 15.71 -10.70 -13.79
N GLY A 121 16.52 -11.71 -14.11
CA GLY A 121 17.32 -12.44 -13.13
C GLY A 121 16.45 -13.23 -12.14
N LEU A 122 15.27 -13.68 -12.58
CA LEU A 122 14.41 -14.51 -11.75
C LEU A 122 15.06 -15.88 -11.60
N GLN A 123 15.60 -16.12 -10.41
CA GLN A 123 16.31 -17.37 -10.14
C GLN A 123 15.34 -18.56 -10.16
N ALA A 124 15.73 -19.62 -10.84
CA ALA A 124 15.02 -20.91 -10.83
C ALA A 124 15.25 -21.70 -9.53
N GLU A 125 16.08 -21.17 -8.62
CA GLU A 125 16.58 -21.91 -7.46
C GLU A 125 15.55 -22.00 -6.34
N LYS A 126 14.84 -23.13 -6.35
CA LYS A 126 13.98 -23.57 -5.24
C LYS A 126 14.76 -23.74 -3.92
N GLN A 127 16.09 -23.98 -3.95
CA GLN A 127 16.86 -24.31 -2.74
C GLN A 127 17.11 -23.12 -1.82
N ASN A 128 17.48 -21.96 -2.35
CA ASN A 128 17.79 -20.75 -1.54
C ASN A 128 16.78 -19.61 -1.76
N GLY A 129 15.63 -19.89 -2.35
CA GLY A 129 14.60 -18.93 -2.66
C GLY A 129 13.38 -19.03 -1.74
N ALA A 130 12.82 -17.88 -1.35
CA ALA A 130 11.52 -17.73 -0.73
C ALA A 130 10.47 -17.51 -1.84
N TYR A 131 9.53 -18.43 -2.01
CA TYR A 131 8.50 -18.35 -3.03
C TYR A 131 7.38 -17.39 -2.61
N LEU A 132 7.30 -16.25 -3.27
CA LEU A 132 6.28 -15.25 -2.94
C LEU A 132 5.01 -15.35 -3.79
N GLY A 133 5.09 -15.92 -5.00
CA GLY A 133 3.94 -16.02 -5.90
C GLY A 133 4.35 -16.03 -7.37
N LEU A 134 3.46 -15.59 -8.25
CA LEU A 134 3.67 -15.58 -9.70
C LEU A 134 3.90 -14.16 -10.21
N LEU A 135 4.74 -14.02 -11.22
CA LEU A 135 4.89 -12.78 -11.97
C LEU A 135 3.53 -12.38 -12.56
N LYS A 136 3.09 -11.14 -12.34
CA LYS A 136 1.77 -10.71 -12.75
C LYS A 136 1.53 -10.88 -14.25
N GLY A 137 0.50 -11.64 -14.62
CA GLY A 137 0.17 -11.96 -16.02
C GLY A 137 0.88 -13.18 -16.60
N HIS A 138 1.77 -13.82 -15.84
CA HIS A 138 2.56 -14.97 -16.27
C HIS A 138 2.53 -16.10 -15.23
N ASP A 139 2.70 -17.34 -15.67
CA ASP A 139 2.81 -18.49 -14.77
C ASP A 139 4.25 -18.72 -14.26
N LEU A 140 5.03 -17.62 -14.23
CA LEU A 140 6.41 -17.62 -13.77
C LEU A 140 6.51 -17.44 -12.25
N PRO A 141 7.03 -18.44 -11.51
CA PRO A 141 7.23 -18.30 -10.07
C PRO A 141 8.37 -17.33 -9.74
N VAL A 142 8.11 -16.47 -8.75
CA VAL A 142 9.05 -15.48 -8.25
C VAL A 142 9.60 -15.94 -6.90
N TYR A 143 10.91 -16.13 -6.86
CA TYR A 143 11.67 -16.47 -5.66
C TYR A 143 12.58 -15.32 -5.26
N LEU A 144 12.57 -14.92 -4.01
CA LEU A 144 13.53 -13.98 -3.45
C LEU A 144 14.66 -14.73 -2.76
N ASN A 145 15.89 -14.29 -2.96
CA ASN A 145 17.06 -14.89 -2.32
C ASN A 145 17.01 -14.68 -0.81
N ILE A 146 17.05 -15.78 -0.02
CA ILE A 146 16.88 -15.77 1.43
C ILE A 146 18.03 -15.07 2.14
N ASP A 147 19.28 -15.24 1.68
CA ASP A 147 20.42 -14.57 2.28
C ASP A 147 20.26 -13.04 2.15
N SER A 148 19.81 -12.58 0.98
CA SER A 148 19.50 -11.16 0.76
C SER A 148 18.35 -10.67 1.64
N LEU A 149 17.31 -11.46 1.83
CA LEU A 149 16.16 -11.12 2.69
C LEU A 149 16.57 -10.98 4.16
N VAL A 150 17.34 -11.95 4.68
CA VAL A 150 17.74 -11.98 6.09
C VAL A 150 18.85 -10.96 6.38
N GLN A 151 19.76 -10.70 5.42
CA GLN A 151 20.89 -9.81 5.64
C GLN A 151 20.62 -8.34 5.30
N LYS A 152 19.74 -8.04 4.34
CA LYS A 152 19.64 -6.70 3.74
C LYS A 152 18.35 -5.94 4.05
N HIS A 153 17.66 -6.30 5.10
CA HIS A 153 16.42 -5.70 5.57
C HIS A 153 15.27 -5.68 4.54
N ILE A 154 14.06 -5.73 5.04
CA ILE A 154 12.83 -5.83 4.25
C ILE A 154 11.86 -4.74 4.70
N CYS A 155 11.16 -4.15 3.75
CA CYS A 155 10.05 -3.26 4.02
C CYS A 155 8.77 -3.79 3.36
N ILE A 156 7.69 -3.96 4.13
CA ILE A 156 6.37 -4.39 3.62
C ILE A 156 5.37 -3.25 3.87
N LEU A 157 4.91 -2.64 2.79
CA LEU A 157 4.08 -1.44 2.84
C LEU A 157 2.73 -1.69 2.17
N ALA A 158 1.64 -1.31 2.84
CA ALA A 158 0.28 -1.38 2.29
C ALA A 158 -0.67 -0.48 3.07
N LYS A 159 -1.73 0.00 2.45
CA LYS A 159 -2.85 0.58 3.21
C LYS A 159 -3.54 -0.48 4.07
N THR A 160 -4.36 -0.04 5.04
CA THR A 160 -5.23 -0.93 5.82
C THR A 160 -6.08 -1.81 4.90
N GLY A 161 -6.10 -3.12 5.16
CA GLY A 161 -6.79 -4.10 4.29
C GLY A 161 -6.12 -4.34 2.93
N GLY A 162 -4.91 -3.82 2.69
CA GLY A 162 -4.15 -4.02 1.45
C GLY A 162 -3.40 -5.34 1.36
N GLY A 163 -3.43 -6.19 2.41
CA GLY A 163 -2.79 -7.51 2.43
C GLY A 163 -1.39 -7.56 3.06
N LYS A 164 -0.96 -6.53 3.83
CA LYS A 164 0.39 -6.48 4.44
C LYS A 164 0.69 -7.71 5.31
N SER A 165 -0.17 -8.02 6.28
CA SER A 165 0.03 -9.16 7.19
C SER A 165 -0.11 -10.51 6.47
N TYR A 166 -0.86 -10.54 5.37
CA TYR A 166 -0.95 -11.70 4.49
C TYR A 166 0.37 -11.95 3.77
N ALA A 167 0.94 -10.94 3.12
CA ALA A 167 2.23 -11.04 2.42
C ALA A 167 3.39 -11.33 3.38
N CYS A 168 3.38 -10.70 4.56
CA CYS A 168 4.35 -10.99 5.63
C CYS A 168 4.22 -12.44 6.10
N GLY A 169 2.99 -12.95 6.26
CA GLY A 169 2.75 -14.36 6.59
C GLY A 169 3.31 -15.33 5.56
N VAL A 170 3.14 -15.03 4.25
CA VAL A 170 3.75 -15.81 3.16
C VAL A 170 5.27 -15.83 3.30
N LEU A 171 5.90 -14.69 3.58
CA LEU A 171 7.33 -14.60 3.81
C LEU A 171 7.79 -15.45 5.01
N ILE A 172 7.07 -15.36 6.14
CA ILE A 172 7.37 -16.14 7.35
C ILE A 172 7.28 -17.66 7.06
N GLU A 173 6.23 -18.11 6.35
CA GLU A 173 6.10 -19.52 5.94
C GLU A 173 7.31 -19.99 5.14
N GLU A 174 7.77 -19.22 4.17
CA GLU A 174 8.93 -19.57 3.34
C GLU A 174 10.23 -19.64 4.15
N LEU A 175 10.43 -18.71 5.08
CA LEU A 175 11.60 -18.71 5.97
C LEU A 175 11.58 -19.89 6.96
N LEU A 176 10.40 -20.25 7.48
CA LEU A 176 10.24 -21.43 8.35
C LEU A 176 10.56 -22.73 7.63
N LYS A 177 10.17 -22.90 6.35
CA LYS A 177 10.57 -24.05 5.52
C LYS A 177 12.08 -24.21 5.43
N LYS A 178 12.81 -23.09 5.47
CA LYS A 178 14.29 -23.05 5.41
C LYS A 178 14.94 -23.04 6.78
N LYS A 179 14.14 -23.21 7.84
CA LYS A 179 14.60 -23.25 9.24
C LYS A 179 15.32 -21.98 9.70
N ILE A 180 14.98 -20.83 9.10
CA ILE A 180 15.48 -19.52 9.52
C ILE A 180 14.79 -19.14 10.84
N PRO A 181 15.52 -18.72 11.87
CA PRO A 181 14.92 -18.20 13.10
C PRO A 181 14.23 -16.87 12.87
N LEU A 182 13.07 -16.68 13.51
CA LEU A 182 12.25 -15.49 13.38
C LEU A 182 11.81 -14.98 14.75
N VAL A 183 11.85 -13.68 14.95
CA VAL A 183 11.20 -13.00 16.09
C VAL A 183 10.25 -11.96 15.51
N VAL A 184 8.97 -12.03 15.86
CA VAL A 184 7.90 -11.19 15.29
C VAL A 184 7.25 -10.38 16.40
N ILE A 185 7.30 -9.07 16.31
CA ILE A 185 6.48 -8.17 17.14
C ILE A 185 5.10 -8.10 16.49
N ASP A 186 4.11 -8.70 17.13
CA ASP A 186 2.73 -8.82 16.65
C ASP A 186 1.82 -7.89 17.46
N THR A 187 1.62 -6.69 16.94
CA THR A 187 0.88 -5.62 17.62
C THR A 187 -0.61 -5.98 17.80
N HIS A 188 -1.18 -6.74 16.87
CA HIS A 188 -2.62 -7.02 16.82
C HIS A 188 -2.99 -8.48 17.06
N GLY A 189 -2.02 -9.38 17.20
CA GLY A 189 -2.25 -10.82 17.38
C GLY A 189 -2.68 -11.54 16.09
N GLU A 190 -2.26 -11.03 14.91
CA GLU A 190 -2.64 -11.60 13.62
C GLU A 190 -1.79 -12.83 13.22
N TYR A 191 -0.53 -12.90 13.69
CA TYR A 191 0.42 -13.93 13.29
C TYR A 191 0.31 -15.23 14.10
N ILE A 192 -0.43 -15.25 15.21
CA ILE A 192 -0.72 -16.49 15.96
C ILE A 192 -1.42 -17.54 15.06
N SER A 193 -2.18 -17.07 14.08
CA SER A 193 -2.86 -17.91 13.09
C SER A 193 -1.90 -18.75 12.22
N LEU A 194 -0.61 -18.40 12.14
CA LEU A 194 0.44 -19.17 11.47
C LEU A 194 0.59 -20.60 12.04
N ALA A 195 0.20 -20.82 13.29
CA ALA A 195 0.19 -22.15 13.89
C ALA A 195 -0.89 -23.09 13.31
N LYS A 196 -1.84 -22.58 12.53
CA LYS A 196 -2.99 -23.35 12.04
C LYS A 196 -2.94 -23.50 10.52
N PRO A 197 -3.17 -24.70 9.95
CA PRO A 197 -3.25 -24.85 8.50
C PRO A 197 -4.46 -24.12 7.92
N ASN A 198 -4.32 -23.61 6.70
CA ASN A 198 -5.41 -22.96 5.98
C ASN A 198 -6.49 -23.98 5.59
N LYS A 199 -7.71 -23.79 6.11
CA LYS A 199 -8.88 -24.63 5.85
C LYS A 199 -9.96 -23.91 5.04
N ASP A 200 -9.70 -22.70 4.53
CA ASP A 200 -10.69 -21.95 3.77
C ASP A 200 -10.91 -22.58 2.39
N LYS A 201 -12.14 -23.01 2.15
CA LYS A 201 -12.52 -23.64 0.86
C LYS A 201 -12.37 -22.70 -0.34
N LYS A 202 -12.47 -21.38 -0.11
CA LYS A 202 -12.29 -20.37 -1.18
C LYS A 202 -10.84 -20.30 -1.63
N ASP A 203 -9.91 -20.60 -0.74
CA ASP A 203 -8.48 -20.55 -1.03
C ASP A 203 -7.97 -21.83 -1.74
N GLN A 204 -8.69 -22.93 -1.70
CA GLN A 204 -8.25 -24.20 -2.32
C GLN A 204 -7.95 -24.05 -3.81
N LYS A 205 -8.84 -23.39 -4.56
CA LYS A 205 -8.62 -23.13 -5.99
C LYS A 205 -7.39 -22.25 -6.26
N ASN A 206 -7.16 -21.27 -5.38
CA ASN A 206 -5.99 -20.42 -5.48
C ASN A 206 -4.71 -21.16 -5.08
N MET A 207 -4.78 -22.08 -4.10
CA MET A 207 -3.64 -22.94 -3.75
C MET A 207 -3.19 -23.80 -4.92
N GLU A 208 -4.14 -24.37 -5.69
CA GLU A 208 -3.84 -25.13 -6.91
C GLU A 208 -3.11 -24.26 -7.94
N LYS A 209 -3.60 -23.00 -8.16
CA LYS A 209 -2.97 -22.03 -9.06
C LYS A 209 -1.51 -21.78 -8.70
N PHE A 210 -1.21 -21.62 -7.42
CA PHE A 210 0.14 -21.31 -6.94
C PHE A 210 0.98 -22.57 -6.64
N GLY A 211 0.44 -23.76 -6.80
CA GLY A 211 1.14 -25.02 -6.52
C GLY A 211 1.51 -25.21 -5.05
N VAL A 212 0.72 -24.65 -4.11
CA VAL A 212 0.93 -24.74 -2.66
C VAL A 212 -0.19 -25.56 -2.00
N LYS A 213 0.08 -26.08 -0.80
CA LYS A 213 -0.87 -26.85 0.00
C LYS A 213 -0.88 -26.31 1.42
N ALA A 214 -2.04 -26.48 2.10
CA ALA A 214 -2.14 -26.17 3.51
C ALA A 214 -1.10 -26.96 4.32
N ASN A 215 -0.43 -26.29 5.24
CA ASN A 215 0.62 -26.89 6.06
C ASN A 215 0.47 -26.46 7.53
N ASP A 216 0.88 -27.35 8.44
CA ASP A 216 0.84 -27.14 9.88
C ASP A 216 2.23 -26.71 10.40
N TYR A 217 2.31 -25.49 10.90
CA TYR A 217 3.52 -24.95 11.50
C TYR A 217 3.45 -24.85 13.04
N SER A 218 2.45 -25.48 13.69
CA SER A 218 2.24 -25.40 15.14
C SER A 218 3.48 -25.75 15.95
N SER A 219 4.25 -26.76 15.52
CA SER A 219 5.50 -27.15 16.17
C SER A 219 6.64 -26.13 16.02
N GLN A 220 6.54 -25.20 15.09
CA GLN A 220 7.57 -24.20 14.80
C GLN A 220 7.20 -22.81 15.35
N ILE A 221 5.94 -22.59 15.77
CA ILE A 221 5.47 -21.32 16.32
C ILE A 221 5.48 -21.37 17.84
N VAL A 222 6.12 -20.39 18.47
CA VAL A 222 6.09 -20.17 19.92
C VAL A 222 5.57 -18.77 20.18
N THR A 223 4.53 -18.64 21.00
CA THR A 223 3.92 -17.35 21.31
C THR A 223 4.32 -16.90 22.70
N PHE A 224 4.80 -15.67 22.80
CA PHE A 224 5.14 -14.98 24.04
C PHE A 224 4.23 -13.77 24.20
N SER A 225 3.91 -13.38 25.45
CA SER A 225 3.17 -12.15 25.74
C SER A 225 3.62 -11.53 27.06
N PRO A 226 3.72 -10.20 27.15
CA PRO A 226 3.90 -9.50 28.41
C PRO A 226 2.69 -9.64 29.35
N LEU A 227 1.50 -9.94 28.79
CA LEU A 227 0.27 -10.12 29.57
C LEU A 227 0.03 -11.61 29.83
N THR A 228 -0.33 -11.94 31.06
CA THR A 228 -0.67 -13.32 31.49
C THR A 228 -2.09 -13.72 31.10
N SER A 229 -2.57 -13.42 29.89
CA SER A 229 -3.93 -13.75 29.48
C SER A 229 -4.01 -14.97 28.55
N GLY A 230 -4.67 -15.95 28.98
CA GLY A 230 -5.60 -16.94 28.43
C GLY A 230 -5.24 -17.82 27.23
N ASP A 231 -4.46 -17.43 26.27
CA ASP A 231 -4.14 -18.22 25.09
C ASP A 231 -2.71 -18.77 25.19
N ALA A 232 -2.54 -20.02 25.56
CA ALA A 232 -1.33 -20.88 25.48
C ALA A 232 0.00 -20.14 25.19
N THR A 233 0.24 -19.02 25.87
CA THR A 233 1.35 -18.13 25.64
C THR A 233 2.34 -18.24 26.77
N THR A 234 3.62 -18.31 26.42
CA THR A 234 4.69 -18.19 27.40
C THR A 234 4.74 -16.73 27.87
N HIS A 235 4.82 -16.52 29.18
CA HIS A 235 4.97 -15.17 29.73
C HIS A 235 6.31 -14.57 29.31
N LEU A 236 6.27 -13.42 28.62
CA LEU A 236 7.47 -12.67 28.28
C LEU A 236 7.88 -11.80 29.46
N THR A 237 9.10 -12.00 29.94
CA THR A 237 9.73 -11.10 30.92
C THR A 237 11.04 -10.58 30.37
N LEU A 238 11.36 -9.32 30.71
CA LEU A 238 12.61 -8.67 30.35
C LEU A 238 13.56 -8.70 31.54
N ASN A 239 14.86 -8.82 31.30
CA ASN A 239 15.83 -8.73 32.35
C ASN A 239 15.91 -7.30 32.90
N GLY A 240 15.53 -7.12 34.18
CA GLY A 240 15.58 -5.85 34.90
C GLY A 240 16.76 -5.70 35.83
N MET A 241 17.70 -6.66 35.82
CA MET A 241 18.86 -6.64 36.70
C MET A 241 20.04 -5.88 36.08
N ASN A 242 20.75 -5.16 36.92
CA ASN A 242 21.99 -4.45 36.58
C ASN A 242 21.85 -3.44 35.43
N LEU A 243 20.67 -2.83 35.28
CA LEU A 243 20.45 -1.80 34.26
C LEU A 243 21.39 -0.62 34.49
N GLU A 244 22.10 -0.24 33.45
CA GLU A 244 22.96 0.94 33.43
C GLU A 244 22.12 2.23 33.36
N GLY A 245 22.67 3.33 33.85
CA GLY A 245 22.00 4.63 33.80
C GLY A 245 21.60 5.05 32.38
N ARG A 246 22.40 4.67 31.36
CA ARG A 246 22.09 4.91 29.97
C ARG A 246 20.92 4.06 29.49
N GLU A 247 20.89 2.78 29.80
CA GLU A 247 19.80 1.86 29.44
C GLU A 247 18.48 2.34 30.05
N ILE A 248 18.52 2.78 31.34
CA ILE A 248 17.34 3.35 31.99
C ILE A 248 16.87 4.61 31.29
N LEU A 249 17.76 5.55 30.94
CA LEU A 249 17.40 6.77 30.23
C LEU A 249 16.77 6.49 28.85
N GLU A 250 17.22 5.44 28.17
CA GLU A 250 16.67 5.00 26.89
C GLU A 250 15.29 4.32 27.06
N LEU A 251 14.96 3.78 28.23
CA LEU A 251 13.68 3.15 28.55
C LEU A 251 12.64 4.15 29.11
N LEU A 252 13.08 5.29 29.64
CA LEU A 252 12.17 6.28 30.20
C LEU A 252 11.47 7.07 29.11
N GLN A 253 10.15 7.15 29.20
CA GLN A 253 9.33 7.95 28.27
C GLN A 253 9.48 9.46 28.52
N ALA A 254 9.71 9.84 29.78
CA ALA A 254 9.93 11.22 30.19
C ALA A 254 11.42 11.59 30.04
N LYS A 255 11.70 12.72 29.39
CA LYS A 255 13.06 13.26 29.32
C LYS A 255 13.45 13.83 30.67
N LEU A 256 14.48 13.26 31.29
CA LEU A 256 15.08 13.79 32.50
C LEU A 256 15.95 15.02 32.18
N SER A 257 15.92 16.02 33.07
CA SER A 257 16.81 17.19 33.03
C SER A 257 18.22 16.83 33.45
N GLY A 258 19.22 17.68 33.15
CA GLY A 258 20.61 17.45 33.54
C GLY A 258 20.81 17.12 35.04
N PRO A 259 20.22 17.87 35.98
CA PRO A 259 20.30 17.52 37.43
C PRO A 259 19.67 16.17 37.76
N GLN A 260 18.57 15.77 37.11
CA GLN A 260 17.92 14.47 37.31
C GLN A 260 18.77 13.33 36.76
N ILE A 261 19.38 13.51 35.60
CA ILE A 261 20.31 12.55 34.99
C ILE A 261 21.53 12.37 35.95
N ALA A 262 22.06 13.45 36.48
CA ALA A 262 23.17 13.38 37.43
C ALA A 262 22.82 12.57 38.69
N VAL A 263 21.62 12.76 39.24
CA VAL A 263 21.14 11.95 40.40
C VAL A 263 21.07 10.48 40.02
N LEU A 264 20.49 10.12 38.86
CA LEU A 264 20.38 8.73 38.41
C LEU A 264 21.77 8.06 38.29
N TYR A 265 22.70 8.70 37.57
CA TYR A 265 24.05 8.15 37.38
C TYR A 265 24.83 8.03 38.66
N GLN A 266 24.79 9.06 39.54
CA GLN A 266 25.48 9.04 40.82
C GLN A 266 24.93 7.91 41.69
N THR A 267 23.62 7.76 41.78
CA THR A 267 22.97 6.71 42.58
C THR A 267 23.33 5.32 42.07
N ILE A 268 23.32 5.08 40.77
CA ILE A 268 23.69 3.78 40.18
C ILE A 268 25.19 3.50 40.47
N LYS A 269 26.04 4.51 40.35
CA LYS A 269 27.46 4.36 40.67
C LYS A 269 27.68 3.96 42.14
N GLU A 270 27.05 4.66 43.06
CA GLU A 270 27.10 4.34 44.51
C GLU A 270 26.52 2.95 44.75
N LEU A 271 25.38 2.58 44.13
CA LEU A 271 24.77 1.27 44.31
C LEU A 271 25.71 0.12 43.89
N LYS A 272 26.47 0.28 42.81
CA LYS A 272 27.45 -0.70 42.32
C LYS A 272 28.62 -0.94 43.31
N GLU A 273 28.97 0.04 44.13
CA GLU A 273 30.00 -0.12 45.12
C GLU A 273 29.56 -1.04 46.27
N PHE A 274 28.24 -1.11 46.55
CA PHE A 274 27.69 -1.89 47.65
C PHE A 274 26.98 -3.17 47.22
N LYS A 275 26.53 -3.28 45.95
CA LYS A 275 25.70 -4.38 45.48
C LYS A 275 26.14 -4.85 44.09
N GLN A 276 26.56 -6.11 43.97
CA GLN A 276 26.97 -6.69 42.68
C GLN A 276 25.79 -6.91 41.73
N VAL A 277 24.61 -7.21 42.30
CA VAL A 277 23.38 -7.46 41.53
C VAL A 277 22.27 -6.59 42.11
N TYR A 278 21.68 -5.75 41.30
CA TYR A 278 20.63 -4.81 41.70
C TYR A 278 19.48 -4.77 40.67
N SER A 279 18.28 -4.54 41.16
CA SER A 279 17.04 -4.40 40.40
C SER A 279 16.65 -2.92 40.24
N ILE A 280 15.60 -2.66 39.45
CA ILE A 280 14.99 -1.31 39.32
C ILE A 280 14.53 -0.81 40.71
N ARG A 281 14.00 -1.70 41.58
CA ARG A 281 13.58 -1.35 42.95
C ARG A 281 14.71 -0.92 43.82
N ASP A 282 15.85 -1.61 43.72
CA ASP A 282 17.06 -1.19 44.43
C ASP A 282 17.53 0.21 44.02
N ILE A 283 17.38 0.54 42.73
CA ILE A 283 17.70 1.87 42.21
C ILE A 283 16.72 2.90 42.78
N ILE A 284 15.42 2.60 42.83
CA ILE A 284 14.38 3.49 43.41
C ILE A 284 14.71 3.80 44.86
N GLU A 285 14.97 2.76 45.66
CA GLU A 285 15.35 2.91 47.10
C GLU A 285 16.64 3.73 47.26
N ALA A 286 17.61 3.53 46.40
CA ALA A 286 18.86 4.28 46.44
C ALA A 286 18.67 5.76 46.04
N VAL A 287 17.82 6.05 45.02
CA VAL A 287 17.44 7.42 44.62
C VAL A 287 16.69 8.13 45.77
N GLU A 288 15.82 7.44 46.48
CA GLU A 288 15.09 7.99 47.63
C GLU A 288 16.04 8.55 48.70
N ARG A 289 17.17 7.90 48.93
CA ARG A 289 18.19 8.33 49.90
C ARG A 289 19.01 9.54 49.46
N SER A 290 18.91 9.92 48.17
CA SER A 290 19.62 11.09 47.64
C SER A 290 19.14 12.38 48.30
N LYS A 291 20.07 13.30 48.63
CA LYS A 291 19.75 14.60 49.22
C LYS A 291 19.25 15.63 48.20
N SER A 292 19.31 15.32 46.91
CA SER A 292 18.91 16.22 45.83
C SER A 292 17.39 16.32 45.71
N ASN A 293 16.84 17.51 45.57
CA ASN A 293 15.41 17.71 45.26
C ASN A 293 15.02 17.15 43.87
N ALA A 294 15.98 16.94 42.99
CA ALA A 294 15.74 16.32 41.68
C ALA A 294 15.31 14.84 41.74
N ARG A 295 15.51 14.19 42.92
CA ARG A 295 15.19 12.77 43.15
C ARG A 295 13.72 12.43 42.88
N TRP A 296 12.77 13.32 43.22
CA TRP A 296 11.34 13.03 43.13
C TRP A 296 10.87 12.70 41.72
N ASN A 297 11.35 13.44 40.74
CA ASN A 297 11.01 13.16 39.34
C ASN A 297 11.70 11.89 38.83
N VAL A 298 12.93 11.61 39.28
CA VAL A 298 13.64 10.37 38.95
C VAL A 298 12.89 9.17 39.52
N MET A 299 12.49 9.24 40.80
CA MET A 299 11.68 8.20 41.45
C MET A 299 10.39 7.95 40.71
N ALA A 300 9.59 8.99 40.42
CA ALA A 300 8.33 8.86 39.70
C ALA A 300 8.51 8.21 38.32
N SER A 301 9.59 8.53 37.62
CA SER A 301 9.90 7.92 36.32
C SER A 301 10.29 6.45 36.44
N LEU A 302 11.10 6.09 37.48
CA LEU A 302 11.49 4.72 37.72
C LEU A 302 10.32 3.86 38.25
N GLU A 303 9.48 4.40 39.13
CA GLU A 303 8.25 3.76 39.63
C GLU A 303 7.28 3.48 38.46
N SER A 304 7.14 4.44 37.53
CA SER A 304 6.36 4.24 36.31
C SER A 304 6.93 3.09 35.46
N LEU A 305 8.26 3.00 35.35
CA LEU A 305 8.93 1.91 34.63
C LEU A 305 8.73 0.55 35.32
N ASP A 306 8.91 0.48 36.66
CA ASP A 306 8.72 -0.76 37.44
C ASP A 306 7.24 -1.22 37.42
N SER A 307 6.28 -0.28 37.43
CA SER A 307 4.85 -0.56 37.41
C SER A 307 4.35 -1.22 36.13
N ILE A 308 5.12 -1.17 35.04
CA ILE A 308 4.87 -1.90 33.80
C ILE A 308 4.78 -3.42 34.05
N GLY A 309 5.52 -3.93 35.02
CA GLY A 309 5.46 -5.33 35.46
C GLY A 309 6.08 -6.34 34.48
N VAL A 310 6.82 -5.87 33.46
CA VAL A 310 7.48 -6.74 32.48
C VAL A 310 8.91 -7.11 32.89
N PHE A 311 9.48 -6.43 33.88
CA PHE A 311 10.84 -6.67 34.33
C PHE A 311 10.87 -7.73 35.43
N SER A 312 11.85 -8.65 35.36
CA SER A 312 12.07 -9.69 36.33
C SER A 312 13.55 -9.93 36.56
N GLU A 313 13.89 -10.64 37.64
CA GLU A 313 15.28 -11.04 37.93
C GLU A 313 15.84 -11.98 36.85
N LYS A 314 14.99 -12.83 36.29
CA LYS A 314 15.35 -13.78 35.26
C LYS A 314 14.43 -13.56 34.05
N GLY A 315 14.83 -12.66 33.15
CA GLY A 315 14.11 -12.42 31.92
C GLY A 315 14.09 -13.63 30.98
N THR A 316 13.14 -13.63 30.04
CA THR A 316 13.14 -14.59 28.94
C THR A 316 14.44 -14.45 28.16
N SER A 317 15.20 -15.54 28.01
CA SER A 317 16.50 -15.46 27.36
C SER A 317 16.40 -15.27 25.87
N THR A 318 17.39 -14.61 25.28
CA THR A 318 17.43 -14.43 23.81
C THR A 318 17.56 -15.75 23.05
N GLU A 319 18.18 -16.78 23.68
CA GLU A 319 18.29 -18.14 23.15
C GLU A 319 16.93 -18.86 23.11
N GLU A 320 16.02 -18.54 24.05
CA GLU A 320 14.63 -19.04 23.97
C GLU A 320 13.85 -18.38 22.85
N LEU A 321 14.13 -17.12 22.55
CA LEU A 321 13.47 -16.35 21.51
C LEU A 321 14.01 -16.67 20.11
N VAL A 322 15.31 -16.97 19.98
CA VAL A 322 15.95 -17.16 18.66
C VAL A 322 16.43 -18.59 18.53
N GLN A 323 15.53 -19.47 18.08
CA GLN A 323 15.80 -20.89 17.88
C GLN A 323 15.72 -21.27 16.39
N LYS A 324 16.65 -22.07 15.92
CA LYS A 324 16.67 -22.55 14.52
C LYS A 324 15.37 -23.24 14.14
N GLY A 325 14.73 -22.76 13.08
CA GLY A 325 13.46 -23.32 12.57
C GLY A 325 12.25 -22.98 13.42
N LYS A 326 12.36 -21.99 14.32
CA LYS A 326 11.25 -21.48 15.12
C LYS A 326 10.94 -20.02 14.77
N CYS A 327 9.69 -19.66 14.97
CA CYS A 327 9.19 -18.30 14.94
C CYS A 327 8.62 -17.96 16.31
N SER A 328 9.29 -17.04 17.02
CA SER A 328 8.82 -16.49 18.28
C SER A 328 7.94 -15.27 18.02
N ILE A 329 6.65 -15.40 18.30
CA ILE A 329 5.67 -14.32 18.14
C ILE A 329 5.50 -13.63 19.49
N ILE A 330 5.87 -12.37 19.54
CA ILE A 330 5.67 -11.50 20.70
C ILE A 330 4.30 -10.82 20.53
N ASN A 331 3.29 -11.43 21.11
CA ASN A 331 1.91 -10.96 21.02
C ASN A 331 1.69 -9.76 21.94
N MET A 332 1.50 -8.60 21.34
CA MET A 332 1.27 -7.32 22.02
C MET A 332 -0.21 -6.92 22.11
N ARG A 333 -1.11 -7.80 21.71
CA ARG A 333 -2.55 -7.51 21.74
C ARG A 333 -3.02 -7.22 23.16
N GLY A 334 -3.65 -6.04 23.35
CA GLY A 334 -4.11 -5.58 24.65
C GLY A 334 -3.04 -4.92 25.55
N VAL A 335 -1.77 -4.95 25.12
CA VAL A 335 -0.68 -4.22 25.81
C VAL A 335 -0.80 -2.73 25.46
N PRO A 336 -0.73 -1.80 26.45
CA PRO A 336 -0.71 -0.37 26.18
C PRO A 336 0.46 0.04 25.28
N PRO A 337 0.28 1.05 24.39
CA PRO A 337 1.30 1.43 23.40
C PRO A 337 2.66 1.84 23.99
N ASP A 338 2.64 2.50 25.13
CA ASP A 338 3.83 2.90 25.88
C ASP A 338 4.64 1.70 26.39
N ILE A 339 3.94 0.68 26.88
CA ILE A 339 4.55 -0.58 27.30
C ILE A 339 5.09 -1.36 26.09
N GLN A 340 4.34 -1.38 24.99
CA GLN A 340 4.81 -2.00 23.74
C GLN A 340 6.15 -1.40 23.31
N ASP A 341 6.30 -0.08 23.36
CA ASP A 341 7.51 0.62 22.94
C ASP A 341 8.72 0.25 23.82
N VAL A 342 8.54 0.20 25.14
CA VAL A 342 9.59 -0.24 26.09
C VAL A 342 10.00 -1.68 25.83
N VAL A 343 9.03 -2.59 25.61
CA VAL A 343 9.33 -3.99 25.33
C VAL A 343 10.12 -4.12 24.03
N VAL A 344 9.70 -3.43 22.96
CA VAL A 344 10.40 -3.46 21.67
C VAL A 344 11.81 -2.88 21.79
N ALA A 345 11.98 -1.78 22.52
CA ALA A 345 13.30 -1.17 22.76
C ALA A 345 14.25 -2.16 23.42
N ARG A 346 13.83 -2.74 24.56
CA ARG A 346 14.68 -3.64 25.33
C ARG A 346 14.97 -4.95 24.60
N LEU A 347 13.96 -5.57 23.99
CA LEU A 347 14.16 -6.77 23.19
C LEU A 347 15.12 -6.51 22.02
N THR A 348 14.98 -5.39 21.32
CA THR A 348 15.87 -5.04 20.21
C THR A 348 17.31 -4.90 20.68
N GLU A 349 17.53 -4.26 21.83
CA GLU A 349 18.84 -4.08 22.43
C GLU A 349 19.48 -5.42 22.81
N GLU A 350 18.77 -6.27 23.56
CA GLU A 350 19.28 -7.58 24.01
C GLU A 350 19.55 -8.52 22.83
N LEU A 351 18.63 -8.61 21.88
CA LEU A 351 18.81 -9.42 20.68
C LEU A 351 20.01 -8.97 19.85
N PHE A 352 20.19 -7.65 19.68
CA PHE A 352 21.31 -7.11 18.93
C PHE A 352 22.66 -7.33 19.64
N LYS A 353 22.71 -7.11 20.95
CA LYS A 353 23.89 -7.37 21.81
C LYS A 353 24.31 -8.84 21.72
N ASP A 354 23.39 -9.76 21.92
CA ASP A 354 23.68 -11.19 21.93
C ASP A 354 23.97 -11.72 20.51
N ARG A 355 23.40 -11.10 19.48
CA ARG A 355 23.79 -11.39 18.10
C ARG A 355 25.21 -10.92 17.77
N LYS A 356 25.63 -9.74 18.25
CA LYS A 356 27.01 -9.21 18.09
C LYS A 356 28.05 -10.10 18.74
N THR A 357 27.74 -10.69 19.89
CA THR A 357 28.65 -11.62 20.61
C THR A 357 28.61 -13.06 20.08
N GLY A 358 27.71 -13.36 19.11
CA GLY A 358 27.55 -14.70 18.55
C GLY A 358 26.79 -15.68 19.46
N LYS A 359 26.18 -15.22 20.55
CA LYS A 359 25.40 -16.02 21.48
C LYS A 359 24.15 -16.64 20.86
N ILE A 360 23.52 -15.93 19.93
CA ILE A 360 22.36 -16.38 19.17
C ILE A 360 22.67 -16.46 17.67
N PRO A 361 22.02 -17.37 16.90
CA PRO A 361 22.24 -17.49 15.46
C PRO A 361 21.71 -16.29 14.69
N PRO A 362 22.10 -16.10 13.38
CA PRO A 362 21.46 -15.14 12.50
C PRO A 362 19.96 -15.37 12.40
N PHE A 363 19.18 -14.27 12.36
CA PHE A 363 17.71 -14.33 12.36
C PHE A 363 17.10 -13.10 11.71
N LEU A 364 15.79 -13.17 11.41
CA LEU A 364 15.01 -12.03 10.95
C LEU A 364 14.11 -11.50 12.08
N PHE A 365 14.22 -10.22 12.37
CA PHE A 365 13.38 -9.49 13.31
C PHE A 365 12.27 -8.76 12.55
N VAL A 366 11.03 -9.16 12.75
CA VAL A 366 9.85 -8.59 12.08
C VAL A 366 9.14 -7.65 13.05
N VAL A 367 8.95 -6.40 12.65
CA VAL A 367 8.28 -5.37 13.45
C VAL A 367 7.02 -4.92 12.73
N GLU A 368 5.85 -5.40 13.20
CA GLU A 368 4.56 -4.96 12.69
C GLU A 368 4.19 -3.58 13.25
N GLU A 369 3.47 -2.78 12.43
CA GLU A 369 3.12 -1.38 12.71
C GLU A 369 4.35 -0.54 13.12
N ALA A 370 5.45 -0.75 12.41
CA ALA A 370 6.75 -0.15 12.70
C ALA A 370 6.72 1.38 12.88
N HIS A 371 5.73 2.07 12.31
CA HIS A 371 5.54 3.51 12.51
C HIS A 371 5.23 3.91 13.96
N ASN A 372 4.85 2.96 14.84
CA ASN A 372 4.69 3.20 16.26
C ASN A 372 6.04 3.16 17.00
N TYR A 373 7.00 2.37 16.51
CA TYR A 373 8.28 2.08 17.17
C TYR A 373 9.47 2.86 16.58
N CYS A 374 9.35 3.31 15.34
CA CYS A 374 10.37 4.14 14.69
C CYS A 374 9.72 5.28 13.89
N PRO A 375 9.02 6.22 14.55
CA PRO A 375 8.38 7.33 13.88
C PRO A 375 9.41 8.27 13.23
N GLU A 376 9.01 8.91 12.14
CA GLU A 376 9.77 9.97 11.45
C GLU A 376 10.02 11.15 12.41
N HIS A 377 11.18 11.77 12.28
CA HIS A 377 11.54 12.94 13.08
C HIS A 377 10.48 14.05 12.99
N GLY A 378 10.06 14.55 14.16
CA GLY A 378 9.04 15.61 14.25
C GLY A 378 7.59 15.13 14.18
N ILE A 379 7.33 13.85 13.86
CA ILE A 379 5.97 13.28 13.85
C ILE A 379 5.63 12.58 15.17
N GLY A 380 6.63 11.96 15.81
CA GLY A 380 6.45 11.23 17.06
C GLY A 380 7.78 10.96 17.76
N HIS A 381 7.68 10.38 18.95
CA HIS A 381 8.82 9.92 19.72
C HIS A 381 8.52 8.50 20.21
N ALA A 382 9.47 7.59 19.97
CA ALA A 382 9.42 6.25 20.51
C ALA A 382 10.81 5.89 21.08
N VAL A 383 10.83 5.23 22.22
CA VAL A 383 12.04 4.81 22.93
C VAL A 383 12.84 3.81 22.08
N SER A 384 12.13 2.92 21.39
CA SER A 384 12.71 1.90 20.49
C SER A 384 13.35 2.46 19.22
N SER A 385 13.08 3.72 18.84
CA SER A 385 13.56 4.32 17.58
C SER A 385 15.08 4.24 17.41
N ASN A 386 15.84 4.55 18.44
CA ASN A 386 17.30 4.58 18.36
C ASN A 386 17.89 3.19 18.10
N MET A 387 17.37 2.17 18.79
CA MET A 387 17.83 0.79 18.61
C MET A 387 17.44 0.25 17.25
N LEU A 388 16.22 0.52 16.76
CA LEU A 388 15.80 0.10 15.43
C LEU A 388 16.62 0.78 14.31
N ARG A 389 16.99 2.07 14.46
CA ARG A 389 17.94 2.74 13.56
C ARG A 389 19.32 2.08 13.58
N THR A 390 19.81 1.72 14.76
CA THR A 390 21.10 1.02 14.92
C THR A 390 21.05 -0.34 14.21
N VAL A 391 19.99 -1.12 14.41
CA VAL A 391 19.81 -2.40 13.71
C VAL A 391 19.70 -2.20 12.19
N ALA A 392 18.97 -1.19 11.71
CA ALA A 392 18.88 -0.88 10.29
C ALA A 392 20.23 -0.51 9.66
N SER A 393 21.12 0.16 10.41
CA SER A 393 22.44 0.58 9.89
C SER A 393 23.54 -0.48 10.06
N GLU A 394 23.50 -1.25 11.13
CA GLU A 394 24.58 -2.18 11.50
C GLU A 394 24.18 -3.66 11.47
N GLY A 395 22.89 -3.99 11.58
CA GLY A 395 22.38 -5.35 11.75
C GLY A 395 22.87 -6.31 10.67
N ARG A 396 22.99 -5.81 9.44
CA ARG A 396 23.53 -6.56 8.30
C ARG A 396 24.89 -7.20 8.59
N LYS A 397 25.79 -6.48 9.26
CA LYS A 397 27.17 -6.95 9.55
C LYS A 397 27.16 -8.13 10.51
N PHE A 398 26.15 -8.25 11.33
CA PHE A 398 26.04 -9.27 12.36
C PHE A 398 25.04 -10.38 12.01
N GLY A 399 24.28 -10.27 10.90
CA GLY A 399 23.26 -11.24 10.52
C GLY A 399 21.96 -11.09 11.32
N MET A 400 21.63 -9.88 11.79
CA MET A 400 20.32 -9.52 12.28
C MET A 400 19.56 -8.75 11.19
N GLY A 401 18.69 -9.44 10.47
CA GLY A 401 17.79 -8.81 9.49
C GLY A 401 16.66 -8.09 10.18
N LEU A 402 16.21 -6.97 9.60
CA LEU A 402 15.04 -6.22 10.05
C LEU A 402 13.97 -6.26 8.95
N CYS A 403 12.74 -6.64 9.31
CA CYS A 403 11.58 -6.52 8.45
C CYS A 403 10.59 -5.53 9.09
N VAL A 404 10.43 -4.37 8.47
CA VAL A 404 9.46 -3.37 8.91
C VAL A 404 8.16 -3.51 8.12
N VAL A 405 7.04 -3.64 8.84
CA VAL A 405 5.71 -3.78 8.24
C VAL A 405 4.86 -2.61 8.67
N SER A 406 4.29 -1.86 7.71
CA SER A 406 3.50 -0.67 8.07
C SER A 406 2.43 -0.30 7.05
N GLN A 407 1.37 0.31 7.57
CA GLN A 407 0.32 0.96 6.78
C GLN A 407 0.53 2.47 6.60
N ARG A 408 1.56 3.04 7.23
CA ARG A 408 1.84 4.49 7.27
C ARG A 408 3.31 4.78 6.93
N PRO A 409 3.74 4.56 5.68
CA PRO A 409 5.12 4.80 5.27
C PRO A 409 5.62 6.22 5.57
N ALA A 410 4.78 7.23 5.39
CA ALA A 410 5.13 8.62 5.69
C ALA A 410 5.42 8.90 7.18
N LYS A 411 5.01 7.99 8.06
CA LYS A 411 5.24 8.11 9.50
C LYS A 411 6.46 7.32 9.99
N ILE A 412 7.08 6.48 9.15
CA ILE A 412 8.29 5.74 9.50
C ILE A 412 9.52 6.61 9.21
N ASP A 413 10.55 6.46 10.03
CA ASP A 413 11.86 7.05 9.79
C ASP A 413 12.39 6.67 8.40
N LYS A 414 12.64 7.68 7.57
CA LYS A 414 13.10 7.49 6.19
C LYS A 414 14.44 6.79 6.10
N ASN A 415 15.31 6.97 7.10
CA ASN A 415 16.60 6.28 7.14
C ASN A 415 16.41 4.77 7.30
N ILE A 416 15.39 4.31 8.02
CA ILE A 416 15.09 2.88 8.13
C ILE A 416 14.54 2.33 6.81
N ILE A 417 13.59 3.03 6.19
CA ILE A 417 13.04 2.59 4.88
C ILE A 417 14.16 2.50 3.82
N SER A 418 15.04 3.51 3.75
CA SER A 418 16.13 3.55 2.78
C SER A 418 17.20 2.47 2.99
N GLN A 419 17.32 1.90 4.20
CA GLN A 419 18.19 0.76 4.47
C GLN A 419 17.55 -0.60 4.11
N CYS A 420 16.25 -0.62 3.80
CA CYS A 420 15.58 -1.84 3.36
C CYS A 420 15.83 -2.08 1.87
N ASN A 421 16.74 -3.01 1.57
CA ASN A 421 17.07 -3.34 0.19
C ASN A 421 15.96 -4.13 -0.53
N THR A 422 15.05 -4.79 0.20
CA THR A 422 13.91 -5.47 -0.40
C THR A 422 12.63 -4.79 0.03
N ASN A 423 11.86 -4.34 -0.96
CA ASN A 423 10.61 -3.65 -0.73
C ASN A 423 9.45 -4.44 -1.35
N ILE A 424 8.45 -4.77 -0.54
CA ILE A 424 7.20 -5.43 -0.96
C ILE A 424 6.08 -4.42 -0.76
N ILE A 425 5.70 -3.74 -1.84
CA ILE A 425 4.75 -2.64 -1.80
C ILE A 425 3.42 -3.12 -2.39
N LEU A 426 2.43 -3.28 -1.54
CA LEU A 426 1.06 -3.56 -1.96
C LEU A 426 0.32 -2.23 -2.18
N LYS A 427 -1.00 -2.30 -2.37
CA LYS A 427 -1.82 -1.12 -2.61
C LYS A 427 -1.68 -0.06 -1.53
N VAL A 428 -1.24 1.14 -1.90
CA VAL A 428 -1.22 2.36 -1.09
C VAL A 428 -1.97 3.45 -1.85
N THR A 429 -2.84 4.20 -1.17
CA THR A 429 -3.70 5.21 -1.82
C THR A 429 -3.51 6.62 -1.27
N ASN A 430 -2.90 6.76 -0.08
CA ASN A 430 -2.65 8.06 0.53
C ASN A 430 -1.49 8.77 -0.19
N PRO A 431 -1.66 10.02 -0.68
CA PRO A 431 -0.62 10.74 -1.41
C PRO A 431 0.68 10.95 -0.63
N ASN A 432 0.60 11.22 0.68
CA ASN A 432 1.77 11.43 1.52
C ASN A 432 2.57 10.13 1.69
N ASP A 433 1.87 9.00 1.87
CA ASP A 433 2.49 7.69 1.99
C ASP A 433 3.15 7.28 0.67
N LEU A 434 2.50 7.51 -0.47
CA LEU A 434 3.07 7.28 -1.80
C LEU A 434 4.31 8.14 -2.06
N LYS A 435 4.26 9.43 -1.71
CA LYS A 435 5.41 10.33 -1.83
C LYS A 435 6.59 9.84 -0.99
N ALA A 436 6.34 9.40 0.24
CA ALA A 436 7.38 8.85 1.11
C ALA A 436 8.02 7.59 0.52
N ILE A 437 7.23 6.68 -0.07
CA ILE A 437 7.71 5.48 -0.75
C ILE A 437 8.63 5.85 -1.92
N ILE A 438 8.17 6.70 -2.84
CA ILE A 438 8.94 7.08 -4.04
C ILE A 438 10.25 7.79 -3.67
N GLN A 439 10.27 8.54 -2.57
CA GLN A 439 11.47 9.25 -2.12
C GLN A 439 12.48 8.36 -1.38
N SER A 440 12.03 7.25 -0.78
CA SER A 440 12.87 6.41 0.08
C SER A 440 13.28 5.08 -0.54
N VAL A 441 12.56 4.60 -1.55
CA VAL A 441 12.80 3.31 -2.20
C VAL A 441 13.51 3.53 -3.53
N GLU A 442 14.70 2.93 -3.68
CA GLU A 442 15.48 3.02 -4.91
C GLU A 442 14.79 2.34 -6.10
N GLY A 443 15.00 2.88 -7.30
CA GLY A 443 14.50 2.33 -8.55
C GLY A 443 13.02 2.61 -8.84
N LEU A 444 12.31 3.35 -7.99
CA LEU A 444 10.95 3.79 -8.25
C LEU A 444 10.92 5.16 -8.95
N THR A 445 9.98 5.31 -9.89
CA THR A 445 9.78 6.52 -10.69
C THR A 445 8.43 7.16 -10.38
N SER A 446 8.19 8.36 -10.90
CA SER A 446 6.88 9.01 -10.81
C SER A 446 5.75 8.20 -11.46
N GLN A 447 6.05 7.39 -12.47
CA GLN A 447 5.06 6.50 -13.11
C GLN A 447 4.64 5.37 -12.17
N THR A 448 5.56 4.86 -11.36
CA THR A 448 5.29 3.84 -10.34
C THR A 448 4.28 4.30 -9.28
N TYR A 449 4.15 5.63 -9.07
CA TYR A 449 3.16 6.22 -8.16
C TYR A 449 1.72 5.81 -8.51
N ASP A 450 1.33 6.01 -9.78
CA ASP A 450 -0.03 5.69 -10.24
C ASP A 450 -0.28 4.18 -10.22
N GLU A 451 0.76 3.39 -10.46
CA GLU A 451 0.68 1.94 -10.43
C GLU A 451 0.41 1.41 -9.02
N ILE A 452 1.18 1.85 -8.02
CA ILE A 452 0.99 1.44 -6.62
C ILE A 452 -0.44 1.80 -6.16
N GLN A 453 -0.96 2.97 -6.56
CA GLN A 453 -2.30 3.40 -6.20
C GLN A 453 -3.39 2.48 -6.78
N ARG A 454 -3.16 1.93 -7.98
CA ARG A 454 -4.13 1.11 -8.72
C ARG A 454 -3.95 -0.39 -8.51
N LEU A 455 -2.94 -0.83 -7.77
CA LEU A 455 -2.69 -2.26 -7.54
C LEU A 455 -3.96 -2.97 -7.06
N PRO A 456 -4.28 -4.14 -7.63
CA PRO A 456 -5.31 -5.02 -7.08
C PRO A 456 -4.88 -5.56 -5.70
N ILE A 457 -5.84 -5.96 -4.88
CA ILE A 457 -5.54 -6.69 -3.63
C ILE A 457 -4.86 -8.01 -3.98
N GLY A 458 -3.78 -8.34 -3.25
CA GLY A 458 -2.99 -9.56 -3.49
C GLY A 458 -1.89 -9.41 -4.54
N VAL A 459 -1.75 -8.23 -5.16
CA VAL A 459 -0.61 -7.92 -6.04
C VAL A 459 0.33 -6.96 -5.33
N ALA A 460 1.62 -7.25 -5.37
CA ALA A 460 2.67 -6.40 -4.83
C ALA A 460 3.64 -5.96 -5.93
N LEU A 461 4.11 -4.74 -5.84
CA LEU A 461 5.32 -4.28 -6.50
C LEU A 461 6.50 -4.69 -5.63
N ILE A 462 7.43 -5.46 -6.18
CA ILE A 462 8.63 -5.91 -5.48
C ILE A 462 9.85 -5.29 -6.13
N SER A 463 10.70 -4.65 -5.33
CA SER A 463 11.98 -4.10 -5.75
C SER A 463 13.08 -4.45 -4.76
N GLY A 464 14.33 -4.45 -5.21
CA GLY A 464 15.49 -4.52 -4.32
C GLY A 464 16.51 -5.59 -4.68
N ALA A 465 17.34 -5.97 -3.70
CA ALA A 465 18.63 -6.66 -3.89
C ALA A 465 18.58 -7.97 -4.69
N SER A 466 17.46 -8.68 -4.67
CA SER A 466 17.29 -9.92 -5.45
C SER A 466 16.68 -9.68 -6.82
N ILE A 467 16.17 -8.47 -7.07
CA ILE A 467 15.46 -8.10 -8.29
C ILE A 467 15.96 -6.73 -8.72
N GLN A 468 16.65 -6.69 -9.84
CA GLN A 468 17.31 -5.47 -10.34
C GLN A 468 16.32 -4.40 -10.82
N ILE A 469 15.11 -4.80 -11.19
CA ILE A 469 14.06 -3.94 -11.71
C ILE A 469 12.76 -4.23 -10.96
N PRO A 470 11.98 -3.22 -10.56
CA PRO A 470 10.69 -3.44 -9.90
C PRO A 470 9.77 -4.30 -10.75
N ILE A 471 9.21 -5.35 -10.15
CA ILE A 471 8.29 -6.28 -10.81
C ILE A 471 6.97 -6.38 -10.06
N LEU A 472 5.89 -6.69 -10.77
CA LEU A 472 4.59 -6.97 -10.17
C LEU A 472 4.44 -8.47 -9.91
N VAL A 473 4.13 -8.82 -8.68
CA VAL A 473 3.97 -10.21 -8.24
C VAL A 473 2.58 -10.41 -7.64
N GLU A 474 1.91 -11.41 -8.13
CA GLU A 474 0.67 -11.90 -7.52
C GLU A 474 1.05 -12.80 -6.35
N ILE A 475 0.85 -12.31 -5.14
CA ILE A 475 1.25 -13.00 -3.91
C ILE A 475 0.48 -14.31 -3.76
N ARG A 476 1.20 -15.40 -3.52
CA ARG A 476 0.62 -16.74 -3.37
C ARG A 476 -0.32 -16.85 -2.18
N THR A 477 -1.21 -17.81 -2.25
CA THR A 477 -2.07 -18.17 -1.13
C THR A 477 -1.22 -18.68 0.05
N ARG A 478 -1.61 -18.26 1.27
CA ARG A 478 -0.99 -18.75 2.51
C ARG A 478 -1.31 -20.24 2.73
N GLU A 479 -0.31 -20.98 3.17
CA GLU A 479 -0.45 -22.38 3.62
C GLU A 479 -1.11 -22.46 4.99
N THR A 480 -1.03 -21.37 5.75
CA THR A 480 -1.60 -21.22 7.11
C THR A 480 -2.86 -20.36 7.11
N ASP A 481 -3.66 -20.46 8.16
CA ASP A 481 -4.85 -19.63 8.35
C ASP A 481 -4.47 -18.14 8.47
N HIS A 482 -5.40 -17.26 8.12
CA HIS A 482 -5.21 -15.81 8.20
C HIS A 482 -6.02 -15.23 9.37
N GLY A 483 -5.31 -14.69 10.38
CA GLY A 483 -5.92 -14.13 11.59
C GLY A 483 -6.64 -12.79 11.41
N GLY A 484 -6.34 -12.05 10.34
CA GLY A 484 -6.89 -10.72 10.06
C GLY A 484 -8.31 -10.71 9.48
N LYS A 485 -9.15 -11.69 9.81
CA LYS A 485 -10.55 -11.69 9.36
C LYS A 485 -11.31 -10.57 10.07
N SER A 486 -11.84 -9.62 9.30
CA SER A 486 -12.77 -8.61 9.82
C SER A 486 -14.02 -9.30 10.39
N VAL A 487 -14.46 -8.86 11.57
CA VAL A 487 -15.72 -9.31 12.16
C VAL A 487 -16.85 -8.91 11.22
N THR A 488 -17.54 -9.89 10.66
CA THR A 488 -18.73 -9.65 9.85
C THR A 488 -19.84 -9.17 10.78
N VAL A 489 -20.26 -7.93 10.65
CA VAL A 489 -21.32 -7.33 11.47
C VAL A 489 -22.67 -8.00 11.17
N PHE A 490 -22.87 -8.46 9.95
CA PHE A 490 -24.06 -9.18 9.52
C PHE A 490 -23.69 -10.64 9.22
N LYS A 491 -23.82 -11.51 10.21
CA LYS A 491 -23.54 -12.94 10.05
C LYS A 491 -24.57 -13.69 9.20
N ASP A 492 -25.75 -13.12 9.00
CA ASP A 492 -26.92 -13.81 8.43
C ASP A 492 -27.26 -13.38 6.99
N ILE A 493 -26.44 -12.52 6.37
CA ILE A 493 -26.64 -12.17 4.97
C ILE A 493 -25.67 -12.98 4.12
N ASP A 494 -26.20 -14.01 3.46
CA ASP A 494 -25.45 -14.77 2.46
C ASP A 494 -25.13 -13.84 1.28
N PRO A 495 -23.86 -13.63 0.91
CA PRO A 495 -23.51 -12.86 -0.29
C PRO A 495 -24.16 -13.36 -1.57
N SER A 496 -24.65 -14.62 -1.58
CA SER A 496 -25.42 -15.17 -2.69
C SER A 496 -26.82 -14.57 -2.84
N ASP A 497 -27.38 -13.94 -1.78
CA ASP A 497 -28.66 -13.24 -1.83
C ASP A 497 -28.55 -11.91 -2.58
N TYR A 498 -27.36 -11.32 -2.67
CA TYR A 498 -27.05 -10.24 -3.60
C TYR A 498 -26.63 -10.76 -4.98
N LYS A 499 -27.49 -11.55 -5.59
CA LYS A 499 -27.42 -11.70 -7.05
C LYS A 499 -27.81 -10.35 -7.65
N VAL A 500 -26.87 -9.41 -7.69
CA VAL A 500 -26.89 -8.39 -8.69
C VAL A 500 -26.93 -9.16 -10.00
N LYS A 501 -28.12 -9.27 -10.59
CA LYS A 501 -28.23 -9.61 -12.01
C LYS A 501 -27.44 -8.52 -12.70
N MET A 502 -26.15 -8.77 -12.94
CA MET A 502 -25.40 -7.97 -13.90
C MET A 502 -26.30 -7.93 -15.12
N PRO A 503 -26.74 -6.77 -15.59
CA PRO A 503 -27.37 -6.70 -16.88
C PRO A 503 -26.42 -7.43 -17.82
N LYS A 504 -26.91 -8.42 -18.59
CA LYS A 504 -26.09 -9.08 -19.59
C LYS A 504 -25.47 -7.91 -20.36
N MET A 505 -24.16 -7.77 -20.30
CA MET A 505 -23.46 -6.86 -21.18
C MET A 505 -23.98 -7.21 -22.58
N PRO A 506 -24.53 -6.25 -23.32
CA PRO A 506 -24.84 -6.51 -24.70
C PRO A 506 -23.55 -7.05 -25.31
N SER A 507 -23.61 -8.25 -25.86
CA SER A 507 -22.51 -8.81 -26.64
C SER A 507 -22.14 -7.73 -27.64
N LEU A 508 -20.89 -7.29 -27.64
CA LEU A 508 -20.37 -6.48 -28.73
C LEU A 508 -20.81 -7.16 -30.04
N PRO A 509 -21.48 -6.48 -30.94
CA PRO A 509 -21.94 -7.09 -32.18
C PRO A 509 -20.73 -7.70 -32.87
N SER A 510 -20.77 -9.02 -33.08
CA SER A 510 -19.88 -9.69 -34.02
C SER A 510 -19.97 -8.95 -35.35
N ARG A 511 -18.85 -8.79 -36.02
CA ARG A 511 -18.64 -8.01 -37.26
C ARG A 511 -19.62 -8.27 -38.42
N GLN A 512 -20.69 -9.03 -38.23
CA GLN A 512 -21.76 -9.33 -39.18
C GLN A 512 -23.08 -9.41 -38.41
N GLU A 513 -24.00 -8.52 -38.76
CA GLU A 513 -25.43 -8.40 -38.42
C GLU A 513 -25.78 -7.22 -37.49
N ALA A 514 -26.11 -6.12 -38.17
CA ALA A 514 -26.81 -4.98 -37.60
C ALA A 514 -28.30 -5.26 -37.55
N THR A 515 -28.87 -5.38 -36.37
CA THR A 515 -30.31 -5.36 -36.13
C THR A 515 -30.82 -3.93 -35.89
N PRO A 516 -32.01 -3.55 -36.35
CA PRO A 516 -32.47 -2.16 -36.37
C PRO A 516 -32.80 -1.66 -34.95
N ILE A 517 -32.31 -0.47 -34.64
CA ILE A 517 -32.58 0.25 -33.37
C ILE A 517 -33.85 1.10 -33.51
N GLN A 518 -34.60 1.20 -32.44
CA GLN A 518 -35.90 1.87 -32.28
C GLN A 518 -35.90 3.36 -32.64
N LYS A 519 -37.08 3.86 -32.97
CA LYS A 519 -37.39 5.13 -33.63
C LYS A 519 -36.89 6.43 -32.95
N PRO A 520 -36.70 7.52 -33.73
CA PRO A 520 -36.02 8.77 -33.33
C PRO A 520 -36.72 9.64 -32.25
N GLY A 521 -37.83 9.23 -31.68
CA GLY A 521 -38.63 10.07 -30.77
C GLY A 521 -38.05 10.25 -29.35
N ASP A 522 -37.29 9.28 -28.84
CA ASP A 522 -36.91 9.26 -27.40
C ASP A 522 -35.65 10.04 -27.04
N ILE A 523 -34.82 10.39 -28.05
CA ILE A 523 -33.52 11.03 -27.81
C ILE A 523 -33.63 12.57 -27.79
N GLN A 524 -34.55 13.14 -28.57
CA GLN A 524 -34.83 14.57 -28.51
C GLN A 524 -35.40 14.99 -27.15
N ASN A 525 -36.17 14.12 -26.50
CA ASN A 525 -36.73 14.38 -25.17
C ASN A 525 -35.65 14.53 -24.06
N ASN A 526 -34.54 13.81 -24.13
CA ASN A 526 -33.56 13.79 -23.08
C ASN A 526 -32.61 15.03 -23.06
N VAL A 527 -32.30 15.58 -24.23
CA VAL A 527 -31.53 16.84 -24.37
C VAL A 527 -32.40 18.02 -23.95
N THR A 528 -33.66 18.00 -24.36
CA THR A 528 -34.66 19.03 -24.00
C THR A 528 -34.96 19.02 -22.51
N GLU A 529 -35.05 17.84 -21.86
CA GLU A 529 -35.24 17.74 -20.42
C GLU A 529 -34.03 18.28 -19.62
N LYS A 530 -32.80 17.98 -20.02
CA LYS A 530 -31.59 18.53 -19.37
C LYS A 530 -31.53 20.06 -19.53
N ALA A 531 -31.84 20.56 -20.70
CA ALA A 531 -31.91 22.00 -20.96
C ALA A 531 -32.95 22.71 -20.07
N ILE A 532 -34.13 22.10 -19.93
CA ILE A 532 -35.18 22.58 -19.02
C ILE A 532 -34.72 22.55 -17.55
N MET A 533 -33.96 21.53 -17.13
CA MET A 533 -33.41 21.44 -15.78
C MET A 533 -32.40 22.56 -15.53
N VAL A 534 -31.45 22.78 -16.44
CA VAL A 534 -30.46 23.85 -16.38
C VAL A 534 -31.13 25.22 -16.28
N ASN A 535 -32.11 25.52 -17.14
CA ASN A 535 -32.86 26.78 -17.11
C ASN A 535 -33.57 26.97 -15.75
N ARG A 536 -34.22 25.92 -15.23
CA ARG A 536 -34.91 25.98 -13.94
C ARG A 536 -33.96 26.29 -12.81
N VAL A 537 -32.77 25.66 -12.77
CA VAL A 537 -31.74 25.91 -11.75
C VAL A 537 -31.22 27.33 -11.85
N ALA A 538 -30.80 27.78 -13.04
CA ALA A 538 -30.25 29.10 -13.25
C ALA A 538 -31.27 30.21 -12.90
N LYS A 539 -32.54 30.00 -13.22
CA LYS A 539 -33.62 30.94 -12.87
C LYS A 539 -33.86 31.01 -11.37
N ARG A 540 -33.86 29.85 -10.65
CA ARG A 540 -34.03 29.84 -9.19
C ARG A 540 -32.83 30.39 -8.44
N LEU A 541 -31.63 30.27 -9.00
CA LEU A 541 -30.42 30.94 -8.51
C LEU A 541 -30.48 32.46 -8.78
N GLY A 542 -31.30 32.88 -9.73
CA GLY A 542 -31.44 34.29 -10.14
C GLY A 542 -30.36 34.74 -11.09
N TRP A 543 -29.77 33.82 -11.85
CA TRP A 543 -28.73 34.10 -12.85
C TRP A 543 -29.35 34.52 -14.20
N VAL A 544 -30.52 33.98 -14.53
CA VAL A 544 -31.24 34.32 -15.74
C VAL A 544 -32.73 34.64 -15.43
N THR A 545 -33.37 35.40 -16.30
CA THR A 545 -34.80 35.73 -16.22
C THR A 545 -35.62 35.07 -17.32
N THR A 546 -34.98 34.63 -18.39
CA THR A 546 -35.63 34.01 -19.54
C THR A 546 -36.31 32.68 -19.22
N ASN A 547 -37.37 32.35 -19.92
CA ASN A 547 -38.04 31.06 -19.86
C ASN A 547 -37.54 30.08 -20.94
N ASP A 548 -36.70 30.57 -21.85
CA ASP A 548 -36.14 29.78 -22.94
C ASP A 548 -34.90 29.01 -22.48
N PRO A 549 -34.91 27.66 -22.53
CA PRO A 549 -33.76 26.85 -22.16
C PRO A 549 -32.54 27.07 -23.07
N ASP A 550 -32.75 27.31 -24.34
CA ASP A 550 -31.67 27.46 -25.32
C ASP A 550 -30.93 28.79 -25.15
N GLU A 551 -31.67 29.89 -24.88
CA GLU A 551 -31.04 31.16 -24.47
C GLU A 551 -30.25 31.03 -23.20
N THR A 552 -30.77 30.30 -22.23
CA THR A 552 -30.07 30.05 -20.96
C THR A 552 -28.79 29.28 -21.16
N ILE A 553 -28.80 28.21 -21.97
CA ILE A 553 -27.60 27.43 -22.27
C ILE A 553 -26.56 28.28 -22.98
N LYS A 554 -26.98 29.08 -23.95
CA LYS A 554 -26.07 29.97 -24.68
C LYS A 554 -25.40 30.97 -23.76
N PHE A 555 -26.16 31.62 -22.87
CA PHE A 555 -25.65 32.54 -21.87
C PHE A 555 -24.65 31.86 -20.90
N LEU A 556 -25.03 30.73 -20.32
CA LEU A 556 -24.18 30.01 -19.38
C LEU A 556 -22.92 29.40 -20.01
N SER A 557 -22.97 29.06 -21.30
CA SER A 557 -21.81 28.61 -22.07
C SER A 557 -20.79 29.73 -22.23
N GLN A 558 -21.26 30.92 -22.54
CA GLN A 558 -20.41 32.11 -22.66
C GLN A 558 -19.77 32.50 -21.31
N GLU A 559 -20.55 32.47 -20.24
CA GLU A 559 -20.04 32.71 -18.88
C GLU A 559 -18.97 31.68 -18.47
N ALA A 560 -19.18 30.39 -18.80
CA ALA A 560 -18.19 29.34 -18.49
C ALA A 560 -16.87 29.54 -19.27
N GLU A 561 -16.96 29.98 -20.53
CA GLU A 561 -15.79 30.31 -21.36
C GLU A 561 -15.01 31.52 -20.78
N GLU A 562 -15.70 32.56 -20.33
CA GLU A 562 -15.09 33.73 -19.70
C GLU A 562 -14.37 33.35 -18.38
N MET A 563 -14.92 32.38 -17.62
CA MET A 563 -14.32 31.83 -16.40
C MET A 563 -13.20 30.80 -16.68
N LYS A 564 -12.93 30.46 -17.94
CA LYS A 564 -12.00 29.39 -18.35
C LYS A 564 -12.38 28.01 -17.78
N GLU A 565 -13.67 27.77 -17.57
CA GLU A 565 -14.22 26.51 -17.13
C GLU A 565 -14.61 25.65 -18.33
N ASN A 566 -14.64 24.34 -18.14
CA ASN A 566 -15.13 23.42 -19.18
C ASN A 566 -16.65 23.54 -19.27
N VAL A 567 -17.15 24.13 -20.36
CA VAL A 567 -18.58 24.41 -20.63
C VAL A 567 -19.46 23.19 -20.41
N TYR A 568 -19.06 22.03 -20.91
CA TYR A 568 -19.83 20.79 -20.76
C TYR A 568 -19.96 20.38 -19.29
N LYS A 569 -18.85 20.40 -18.56
CA LYS A 569 -18.81 20.04 -17.13
C LYS A 569 -19.63 21.02 -16.28
N TYR A 570 -19.62 22.28 -16.64
CA TYR A 570 -20.38 23.33 -15.98
C TYR A 570 -21.88 23.13 -16.15
N LEU A 571 -22.35 22.93 -17.39
CA LEU A 571 -23.76 22.69 -17.70
C LEU A 571 -24.27 21.34 -17.15
N GLU A 572 -23.45 20.29 -17.18
CA GLU A 572 -23.80 18.99 -16.60
C GLU A 572 -23.98 19.06 -15.08
N SER A 573 -23.14 19.83 -14.38
CA SER A 573 -23.28 20.06 -12.93
C SER A 573 -24.59 20.75 -12.59
N LEU A 574 -25.04 21.71 -13.40
CA LEU A 574 -26.32 22.39 -13.23
C LEU A 574 -27.51 21.45 -13.53
N ALA A 575 -27.38 20.60 -14.55
CA ALA A 575 -28.40 19.59 -14.84
C ALA A 575 -28.56 18.58 -13.70
N GLN A 576 -27.45 18.14 -13.10
CA GLN A 576 -27.45 17.25 -11.94
C GLN A 576 -28.09 17.91 -10.70
N LEU A 577 -27.83 19.20 -10.46
CA LEU A 577 -28.53 19.96 -9.44
C LEU A 577 -30.04 20.01 -9.70
N GLY A 578 -30.43 20.16 -10.96
CA GLY A 578 -31.82 20.15 -11.40
C GLY A 578 -32.53 18.81 -11.17
N GLY A 579 -31.83 17.71 -11.43
CA GLY A 579 -32.35 16.35 -11.26
C GLY A 579 -32.39 15.89 -9.80
N ASN A 580 -31.34 16.19 -9.04
CA ASN A 580 -31.18 15.65 -7.68
C ASN A 580 -31.87 16.49 -6.57
N PHE A 581 -31.89 17.81 -6.72
CA PHE A 581 -32.34 18.71 -5.65
C PHE A 581 -33.40 19.72 -6.07
N CYS A 582 -33.33 20.25 -7.29
CA CYS A 582 -34.13 21.37 -7.73
C CYS A 582 -35.37 20.91 -8.54
N HIS A 583 -36.20 20.03 -7.97
CA HIS A 583 -37.40 19.48 -8.60
C HIS A 583 -38.46 20.56 -8.89
N LYS A 584 -39.33 20.28 -9.86
CA LYS A 584 -40.33 21.25 -10.34
C LYS A 584 -41.32 21.61 -9.25
N GLU A 585 -41.86 20.62 -8.53
CA GLU A 585 -42.96 20.79 -7.60
C GLU A 585 -42.48 20.85 -6.14
N ASN A 586 -41.56 19.93 -5.72
CA ASN A 586 -41.05 19.84 -4.34
C ASN A 586 -39.52 19.87 -4.32
N PRO A 587 -38.87 21.03 -4.38
CA PRO A 587 -37.43 21.10 -4.33
C PRO A 587 -36.86 20.81 -2.95
N SER A 588 -35.79 19.99 -2.91
CA SER A 588 -35.07 19.60 -1.67
C SER A 588 -34.06 20.68 -1.27
N CYS A 589 -34.50 21.90 -1.02
CA CYS A 589 -33.66 23.08 -0.78
C CYS A 589 -32.76 22.95 0.44
N LEU A 590 -33.15 22.24 1.49
CA LEU A 590 -32.35 22.04 2.71
C LEU A 590 -31.13 21.13 2.48
N GLN A 591 -31.20 20.25 1.47
CA GLN A 591 -30.12 19.32 1.12
C GLN A 591 -29.32 19.80 -0.10
N CYS A 592 -29.77 20.88 -0.76
CA CYS A 592 -29.13 21.40 -1.96
C CYS A 592 -27.81 22.10 -1.62
N PRO A 593 -26.69 21.78 -2.31
CA PRO A 593 -25.41 22.45 -2.12
C PRO A 593 -25.45 23.98 -2.30
N MET A 594 -26.36 24.45 -3.18
CA MET A 594 -26.57 25.88 -3.45
C MET A 594 -27.68 26.52 -2.61
N GLY A 595 -28.22 25.79 -1.64
CA GLY A 595 -29.40 26.23 -0.87
C GLY A 595 -29.25 27.59 -0.19
N ASN A 596 -28.07 27.91 0.31
CA ASN A 596 -27.79 29.18 1.01
C ASN A 596 -27.66 30.40 0.07
N GLU A 597 -27.35 30.19 -1.18
CA GLU A 597 -27.15 31.24 -2.21
C GLU A 597 -28.35 31.36 -3.15
N CYS A 598 -29.26 30.41 -3.07
CA CYS A 598 -30.41 30.33 -3.99
C CYS A 598 -31.50 31.34 -3.63
N ARG A 599 -31.81 32.26 -4.55
CA ARG A 599 -32.85 33.28 -4.36
C ARG A 599 -34.23 32.66 -4.07
N TYR A 600 -34.53 31.53 -4.69
CA TYR A 600 -35.79 30.80 -4.45
C TYR A 600 -35.86 30.30 -3.01
N ASN A 601 -34.81 29.70 -2.47
CA ASN A 601 -34.77 29.21 -1.09
C ASN A 601 -34.83 30.37 -0.08
N ILE A 602 -34.07 31.45 -0.33
CA ILE A 602 -34.08 32.65 0.52
C ILE A 602 -35.49 33.28 0.59
N ALA A 603 -36.21 33.32 -0.51
CA ALA A 603 -37.56 33.86 -0.56
C ALA A 603 -38.60 32.99 0.17
N HIS A 604 -38.44 31.67 0.18
CA HIS A 604 -39.37 30.70 0.75
C HIS A 604 -39.02 30.32 2.19
N SER A 605 -37.74 30.40 2.62
CA SER A 605 -37.31 30.13 4.01
C SER A 605 -37.73 31.22 5.00
N LYS A 606 -38.04 32.42 4.53
CA LYS A 606 -38.62 33.50 5.38
C LYS A 606 -40.01 33.16 5.95
N LYS A 607 -40.60 32.02 5.57
CA LYS A 607 -41.90 31.52 6.09
C LYS A 607 -41.74 30.45 7.18
N SER A 608 -40.56 29.98 7.53
CA SER A 608 -40.34 28.97 8.59
C SER A 608 -38.99 29.16 9.25
N HIS A 609 -38.99 29.73 10.44
CA HIS A 609 -38.00 29.78 11.53
C HIS A 609 -36.49 30.04 11.25
N PRO A 610 -35.85 30.82 12.17
CA PRO A 610 -34.44 31.20 12.03
C PRO A 610 -33.49 30.23 12.76
N GLN A 611 -32.24 30.23 12.31
CA GLN A 611 -31.02 29.71 12.92
C GLN A 611 -30.61 28.27 12.58
N SER A 612 -29.47 28.20 11.94
CA SER A 612 -28.18 27.62 12.27
C SER A 612 -27.50 26.90 11.12
N HIS A 613 -26.26 27.27 11.02
CA HIS A 613 -25.02 26.59 10.61
C HIS A 613 -24.39 26.90 9.26
N LYS A 614 -23.35 27.72 9.38
CA LYS A 614 -22.24 27.87 8.44
C LYS A 614 -21.48 26.56 8.31
N ARG A 615 -21.48 25.96 7.12
CA ARG A 615 -20.37 25.17 6.57
C ARG A 615 -20.55 25.11 5.05
N GLY A 616 -19.93 26.08 4.36
CA GLY A 616 -19.87 26.10 2.91
C GLY A 616 -18.67 25.30 2.41
N LEU A 617 -18.90 24.38 1.49
CA LEU A 617 -17.89 23.80 0.64
C LEU A 617 -17.43 24.85 -0.39
N GLY A 618 -16.14 25.20 -0.34
CA GLY A 618 -15.54 26.30 -1.13
C GLY A 618 -15.33 25.95 -2.60
N LEU A 619 -16.40 25.80 -3.37
CA LEU A 619 -16.33 25.58 -4.81
C LEU A 619 -16.83 26.76 -5.66
N PHE A 620 -17.46 27.76 -5.07
CA PHE A 620 -17.94 28.94 -5.80
C PHE A 620 -17.74 30.21 -4.96
N LYS A 621 -16.50 30.67 -4.85
CA LYS A 621 -16.23 32.05 -4.46
C LYS A 621 -15.70 32.79 -5.65
N ARG A 622 -16.57 33.49 -6.36
CA ARG A 622 -16.26 34.72 -7.10
C ARG A 622 -17.54 35.45 -7.52
N ASP A 623 -17.41 36.72 -7.76
CA ASP A 623 -18.44 37.73 -7.90
C ASP A 623 -19.62 37.36 -8.82
N LYS A 624 -20.77 37.88 -8.45
CA LYS A 624 -22.07 37.65 -9.11
C LYS A 624 -22.05 37.94 -10.60
N PRO A 625 -22.59 37.04 -11.47
CA PRO A 625 -22.82 37.36 -12.86
C PRO A 625 -23.79 38.51 -13.02
N ARG A 626 -23.58 39.34 -14.02
CA ARG A 626 -24.48 40.47 -14.38
C ARG A 626 -25.83 39.89 -14.80
N ILE A 627 -26.90 40.51 -14.29
CA ILE A 627 -28.29 40.17 -14.59
C ILE A 627 -28.59 40.62 -16.04
N VAL A 628 -28.97 39.71 -16.90
CA VAL A 628 -29.62 39.99 -18.19
C VAL A 628 -31.09 39.68 -18.09
#